data_2571679640ee9fc070053356c98051f0
#
_entry.id   2571679640ee9fc070053356c98051f0
#
_cell.length_a   1.000
_cell.length_b   1.000
_cell.length_c   1.000
_cell.angle_alpha   90.00
_cell.angle_beta   90.00
_cell.angle_gamma   90.00
#
_symmetry.space_group_name_H-M   'P 1'
#
loop_
_entity.id
_entity.type
_entity.pdbx_description
1 polymer ?
#
loop_
_entity_poly.entity_id
_entity_poly.type
_entity_poly.pdbx_seq_one_letter_code
_entity_poly.pdbx_strand_id
1 'polypeptide(L)'
;MSAHDSPAQAGDLLPLIPDVSGEDTPPRPVPAEPGEHCRCCATPAQRLWLGPDGAPLCTLCWLTFNLDSPTAAHGHLAWLPDALPSDLINLQRRALIGQHSELTAVRKASRRVWNWLARHAREVEGEWGTSRAPEFAAAFARLPPARRGVMQQRLEGCVLILPASAFSDLTLLLPMGRTAESAVHTPSWNTYTRSDLYAKPPCPLD
;
A
#
# COMPACT_ATOMS: atom_id res chain seq x y z
N MET A 1 -34.85 -13.20 -3.76
CA MET A 1 -33.84 -12.72 -4.72
C MET A 1 -32.58 -12.55 -3.92
N SER A 2 -31.71 -13.57 -3.97
CA SER A 2 -30.47 -13.60 -3.18
C SER A 2 -29.38 -12.80 -3.93
N ALA A 3 -28.91 -11.74 -3.30
CA ALA A 3 -27.73 -11.02 -3.78
C ALA A 3 -26.52 -11.97 -3.66
N HIS A 4 -25.92 -12.30 -4.78
CA HIS A 4 -24.64 -12.99 -4.82
C HIS A 4 -23.56 -12.01 -4.32
N ASP A 5 -23.14 -12.16 -3.07
CA ASP A 5 -21.88 -11.65 -2.60
C ASP A 5 -20.76 -12.42 -3.32
N SER A 6 -20.27 -11.86 -4.43
CA SER A 6 -19.02 -12.32 -5.00
C SER A 6 -17.89 -11.90 -4.04
N PRO A 7 -17.05 -12.84 -3.57
CA PRO A 7 -15.90 -12.46 -2.78
C PRO A 7 -15.00 -11.57 -3.66
N ALA A 8 -14.66 -10.38 -3.17
CA ALA A 8 -13.72 -9.50 -3.81
C ALA A 8 -12.43 -10.29 -4.10
N GLN A 9 -12.01 -10.33 -5.36
CA GLN A 9 -10.81 -11.07 -5.74
C GLN A 9 -9.59 -10.39 -5.10
N ALA A 10 -8.66 -11.22 -4.59
CA ALA A 10 -7.40 -10.73 -4.06
C ALA A 10 -6.67 -9.94 -5.17
N GLY A 11 -6.58 -8.63 -5.01
CA GLY A 11 -6.00 -7.75 -6.03
C GLY A 11 -6.79 -6.46 -6.28
N ASP A 12 -8.09 -6.44 -5.97
CA ASP A 12 -8.87 -5.22 -6.07
C ASP A 12 -8.57 -4.32 -4.87
N LEU A 13 -7.69 -3.34 -5.08
CA LEU A 13 -7.58 -2.25 -4.13
C LEU A 13 -8.86 -1.43 -4.18
N LEU A 14 -9.42 -1.26 -2.99
CA LEU A 14 -10.44 -0.26 -2.81
C LEU A 14 -9.86 1.12 -3.13
N PRO A 15 -10.64 2.05 -3.70
CA PRO A 15 -10.17 3.39 -4.01
C PRO A 15 -9.65 4.10 -2.75
N LEU A 16 -8.67 5.00 -2.92
CA LEU A 16 -8.17 5.85 -1.83
C LEU A 16 -9.34 6.67 -1.27
N ILE A 17 -9.81 6.30 -0.10
CA ILE A 17 -10.85 7.03 0.64
C ILE A 17 -10.21 7.52 1.94
N PRO A 18 -9.99 8.83 2.11
CA PRO A 18 -9.59 9.35 3.40
C PRO A 18 -10.75 9.18 4.39
N ASP A 19 -10.47 8.60 5.54
CA ASP A 19 -11.40 8.62 6.65
C ASP A 19 -11.40 10.03 7.26
N VAL A 20 -12.53 10.70 7.17
CA VAL A 20 -12.75 12.05 7.73
C VAL A 20 -13.68 12.00 8.94
N SER A 21 -13.93 10.83 9.52
CA SER A 21 -14.90 10.65 10.60
C SER A 21 -14.48 11.30 11.93
N GLY A 22 -13.21 11.70 12.08
CA GLY A 22 -12.76 12.48 13.22
C GLY A 22 -12.96 11.79 14.57
N GLU A 23 -12.77 10.48 14.64
CA GLU A 23 -12.82 9.79 15.92
C GLU A 23 -11.65 10.20 16.81
N ASP A 24 -11.95 10.63 18.03
CA ASP A 24 -10.97 11.13 19.01
C ASP A 24 -9.97 10.06 19.49
N THR A 25 -10.23 8.79 19.17
CA THR A 25 -9.36 7.67 19.53
C THR A 25 -8.81 7.04 18.28
N PRO A 26 -7.50 7.15 18.01
CA PRO A 26 -6.91 6.48 16.85
C PRO A 26 -7.12 4.97 16.97
N PRO A 27 -7.61 4.30 15.91
CA PRO A 27 -7.73 2.85 15.91
C PRO A 27 -6.34 2.24 16.09
N ARG A 28 -6.27 1.06 16.73
CA ARG A 28 -5.02 0.32 16.92
C ARG A 28 -5.09 -1.00 16.17
N PRO A 29 -3.97 -1.42 15.57
CA PRO A 29 -3.94 -2.73 14.94
C PRO A 29 -3.98 -3.83 16.00
N VAL A 30 -4.68 -4.90 15.68
CA VAL A 30 -4.75 -6.11 16.50
C VAL A 30 -3.83 -7.20 15.94
N PRO A 31 -3.30 -8.12 16.77
CA PRO A 31 -2.60 -9.29 16.26
C PRO A 31 -3.51 -10.08 15.32
N ALA A 32 -3.00 -10.48 14.16
CA ALA A 32 -3.75 -11.30 13.22
C ALA A 32 -3.80 -12.76 13.69
N GLU A 33 -4.90 -13.43 13.42
CA GLU A 33 -5.01 -14.88 13.66
C GLU A 33 -4.32 -15.69 12.54
N PRO A 34 -3.91 -16.94 12.82
CA PRO A 34 -3.35 -17.81 11.79
C PRO A 34 -4.30 -17.99 10.62
N GLY A 35 -3.82 -17.68 9.41
CA GLY A 35 -4.63 -17.76 8.19
C GLY A 35 -5.35 -16.46 7.81
N GLU A 36 -5.33 -15.45 8.64
CA GLU A 36 -5.86 -14.13 8.26
C GLU A 36 -4.92 -13.41 7.29
N HIS A 37 -5.53 -12.76 6.32
CA HIS A 37 -4.83 -12.01 5.29
C HIS A 37 -5.47 -10.63 5.11
N CYS A 38 -4.65 -9.66 4.71
CA CYS A 38 -5.16 -8.37 4.28
C CYS A 38 -6.11 -8.53 3.09
N ARG A 39 -7.33 -8.02 3.20
CA ARG A 39 -8.33 -8.13 2.13
C ARG A 39 -7.89 -7.44 0.83
N CYS A 40 -7.08 -6.38 0.90
CA CYS A 40 -6.65 -5.63 -0.28
C CYS A 40 -5.43 -6.25 -0.99
N CYS A 41 -4.37 -6.57 -0.26
CA CYS A 41 -3.10 -7.02 -0.87
C CYS A 41 -2.75 -8.48 -0.59
N ALA A 42 -3.67 -9.23 0.03
CA ALA A 42 -3.54 -10.64 0.39
C ALA A 42 -2.30 -10.99 1.26
N THR A 43 -1.61 -10.00 1.83
CA THR A 43 -0.48 -10.27 2.73
C THR A 43 -0.95 -10.87 4.04
N PRO A 44 -0.36 -11.98 4.52
CA PRO A 44 -0.55 -12.49 5.87
C PRO A 44 0.21 -11.60 6.85
N ALA A 45 -0.35 -10.46 7.24
CA ALA A 45 0.30 -9.49 8.12
C ALA A 45 0.32 -9.99 9.57
N GLN A 46 1.33 -9.59 10.36
CA GLN A 46 1.36 -9.89 11.80
C GLN A 46 0.30 -9.12 12.58
N ARG A 47 -0.05 -7.93 12.10
CA ARG A 47 -1.08 -7.08 12.69
C ARG A 47 -2.03 -6.59 11.62
N LEU A 48 -3.30 -6.58 11.93
CA LEU A 48 -4.36 -6.12 11.06
C LEU A 48 -5.13 -4.99 11.70
N TRP A 49 -5.59 -4.10 10.86
CA TRP A 49 -6.47 -2.98 11.20
C TRP A 49 -7.89 -3.32 10.77
N LEU A 50 -8.86 -2.81 11.50
CA LEU A 50 -10.23 -2.84 11.06
C LEU A 50 -10.41 -1.74 9.99
N GLY A 51 -10.69 -2.14 8.78
CA GLY A 51 -10.97 -1.23 7.68
C GLY A 51 -12.47 -0.94 7.51
N PRO A 52 -12.85 -0.25 6.43
CA PRO A 52 -14.25 -0.09 6.07
C PRO A 52 -14.96 -1.44 6.03
N ASP A 53 -16.22 -1.47 6.46
CA ASP A 53 -17.07 -2.67 6.53
C ASP A 53 -16.50 -3.82 7.38
N GLY A 54 -15.59 -3.52 8.32
CA GLY A 54 -14.98 -4.52 9.17
C GLY A 54 -13.92 -5.39 8.50
N ALA A 55 -13.47 -5.03 7.30
CA ALA A 55 -12.48 -5.81 6.56
C ALA A 55 -11.09 -5.75 7.22
N PRO A 56 -10.38 -6.90 7.35
CA PRO A 56 -9.02 -6.92 7.88
C PRO A 56 -8.05 -6.31 6.87
N LEU A 57 -7.31 -5.28 7.27
CA LEU A 57 -6.35 -4.56 6.44
C LEU A 57 -4.96 -4.57 7.08
N CYS A 58 -3.92 -4.79 6.28
CA CYS A 58 -2.55 -4.53 6.74
C CYS A 58 -2.30 -3.02 6.87
N THR A 59 -1.26 -2.63 7.61
CA THR A 59 -0.96 -1.22 7.88
C THR A 59 -0.88 -0.36 6.62
N LEU A 60 -0.19 -0.81 5.58
CA LEU A 60 -0.05 -0.01 4.35
C LEU A 60 -1.41 0.19 3.66
N CYS A 61 -2.23 -0.86 3.56
CA CYS A 61 -3.57 -0.73 2.98
C CYS A 61 -4.48 0.14 3.84
N TRP A 62 -4.43 0.00 5.18
CA TRP A 62 -5.22 0.83 6.07
C TRP A 62 -4.88 2.31 5.93
N LEU A 63 -3.59 2.66 5.80
CA LEU A 63 -3.14 4.03 5.62
C LEU A 63 -3.61 4.66 4.30
N THR A 64 -3.91 3.85 3.28
CA THR A 64 -4.48 4.37 2.02
C THR A 64 -5.91 4.87 2.19
N PHE A 65 -6.64 4.36 3.19
CA PHE A 65 -7.98 4.83 3.55
C PHE A 65 -7.97 5.97 4.58
N ASN A 66 -6.83 6.15 5.27
CA ASN A 66 -6.68 7.09 6.39
C ASN A 66 -5.52 8.04 6.10
N LEU A 67 -5.63 8.83 5.02
CA LEU A 67 -4.60 9.78 4.59
C LEU A 67 -4.38 10.93 5.58
N ASP A 68 -5.32 11.16 6.48
CA ASP A 68 -5.29 12.14 7.56
C ASP A 68 -4.55 11.63 8.81
N SER A 69 -4.24 10.33 8.87
CA SER A 69 -3.50 9.76 10.00
C SER A 69 -2.09 10.34 10.12
N PRO A 70 -1.54 10.45 11.36
CA PRO A 70 -0.18 10.96 11.57
C PRO A 70 0.89 10.22 10.78
N THR A 71 0.75 8.91 10.59
CA THR A 71 1.69 8.10 9.81
C THR A 71 1.57 8.39 8.31
N ALA A 72 0.35 8.48 7.78
CA ALA A 72 0.12 8.80 6.37
C ALA A 72 0.59 10.23 6.02
N ALA A 73 0.60 11.14 6.99
CA ALA A 73 1.07 12.51 6.81
C ALA A 73 2.55 12.61 6.35
N HIS A 74 3.35 11.57 6.58
CA HIS A 74 4.71 11.48 6.07
C HIS A 74 4.79 11.01 4.61
N GLY A 75 3.67 10.63 4.01
CA GLY A 75 3.60 10.02 2.69
C GLY A 75 3.30 11.00 1.56
N HIS A 76 3.52 10.48 0.36
CA HIS A 76 3.20 11.13 -0.90
C HIS A 76 2.35 10.19 -1.76
N LEU A 77 1.44 10.73 -2.53
CA LEU A 77 0.77 9.99 -3.59
C LEU A 77 1.70 9.91 -4.81
N ALA A 78 1.79 8.73 -5.40
CA ALA A 78 2.56 8.47 -6.61
C ALA A 78 1.63 7.83 -7.65
N TRP A 79 1.72 8.22 -8.91
CA TRP A 79 0.88 7.73 -9.98
C TRP A 79 1.56 6.60 -10.76
N LEU A 80 0.97 5.40 -10.71
CA LEU A 80 1.50 4.15 -11.28
C LEU A 80 0.35 3.32 -11.86
N PRO A 81 -0.34 3.81 -12.92
CA PRO A 81 -1.59 3.25 -13.41
C PRO A 81 -1.43 1.85 -14.06
N ASP A 82 -0.23 1.53 -14.57
CA ASP A 82 0.01 0.28 -15.29
C ASP A 82 0.37 -0.90 -14.37
N ALA A 83 0.47 -0.66 -13.05
CA ALA A 83 0.81 -1.69 -12.09
C ALA A 83 -0.38 -1.99 -11.17
N LEU A 84 -0.53 -3.27 -10.80
CA LEU A 84 -1.56 -3.65 -9.83
C LEU A 84 -1.23 -3.00 -8.47
N PRO A 85 -2.19 -2.29 -7.87
CA PRO A 85 -1.97 -1.63 -6.58
C PRO A 85 -1.52 -2.59 -5.48
N SER A 86 -2.02 -3.84 -5.46
CA SER A 86 -1.57 -4.88 -4.53
C SER A 86 -0.08 -5.19 -4.65
N ASP A 87 0.44 -5.23 -5.89
CA ASP A 87 1.85 -5.49 -6.15
C ASP A 87 2.71 -4.30 -5.72
N LEU A 88 2.24 -3.08 -5.96
CA LEU A 88 2.91 -1.86 -5.51
C LEU A 88 2.99 -1.78 -3.99
N ILE A 89 1.91 -2.12 -3.28
CA ILE A 89 1.88 -2.19 -1.82
C ILE A 89 2.86 -3.25 -1.31
N ASN A 90 2.90 -4.43 -1.94
CA ASN A 90 3.81 -5.50 -1.55
C ASN A 90 5.28 -5.15 -1.86
N LEU A 91 5.53 -4.51 -3.00
CA LEU A 91 6.85 -4.00 -3.37
C LEU A 91 7.32 -2.92 -2.39
N GLN A 92 6.46 -1.96 -2.06
CA GLN A 92 6.73 -0.93 -1.08
C GLN A 92 7.05 -1.54 0.29
N ARG A 93 6.21 -2.46 0.78
CA ARG A 93 6.42 -3.17 2.06
C ARG A 93 7.81 -3.78 2.11
N ARG A 94 8.18 -4.52 1.07
CA ARG A 94 9.47 -5.18 1.00
C ARG A 94 10.63 -4.18 0.98
N ALA A 95 10.48 -3.08 0.25
CA ALA A 95 11.47 -2.00 0.22
C ALA A 95 11.61 -1.31 1.59
N LEU A 96 10.51 -1.11 2.31
CA LEU A 96 10.53 -0.53 3.66
C LEU A 96 11.25 -1.46 4.64
N ILE A 97 10.87 -2.73 4.70
CA ILE A 97 11.52 -3.73 5.59
C ILE A 97 13.02 -3.84 5.26
N GLY A 98 13.36 -3.93 3.98
CA GLY A 98 14.75 -4.12 3.56
C GLY A 98 15.66 -2.93 3.85
N GLN A 99 15.13 -1.73 4.03
CA GLN A 99 15.91 -0.57 4.48
C GLN A 99 16.40 -0.69 5.92
N HIS A 100 15.80 -1.56 6.72
CA HIS A 100 16.20 -1.87 8.09
C HIS A 100 17.11 -3.12 8.19
N SER A 101 17.43 -3.79 7.07
CA SER A 101 18.29 -4.98 7.05
C SER A 101 19.72 -4.66 7.50
N GLU A 102 20.36 -5.58 8.21
CA GLU A 102 21.78 -5.52 8.55
C GLU A 102 22.69 -5.57 7.31
N LEU A 103 22.23 -6.22 6.24
CA LEU A 103 22.98 -6.39 5.00
C LEU A 103 22.98 -5.11 4.16
N THR A 104 24.14 -4.50 3.98
CA THR A 104 24.30 -3.26 3.21
C THR A 104 23.80 -3.39 1.75
N ALA A 105 23.99 -4.54 1.13
CA ALA A 105 23.53 -4.79 -0.24
C ALA A 105 21.98 -4.76 -0.31
N VAL A 106 21.31 -5.37 0.67
CA VAL A 106 19.84 -5.36 0.77
C VAL A 106 19.33 -3.94 1.01
N ARG A 107 19.93 -3.20 1.94
CA ARG A 107 19.54 -1.81 2.20
C ARG A 107 19.66 -0.93 0.94
N LYS A 108 20.78 -1.06 0.20
CA LYS A 108 20.99 -0.30 -1.06
C LYS A 108 19.95 -0.67 -2.12
N ALA A 109 19.68 -1.97 -2.31
CA ALA A 109 18.68 -2.43 -3.27
C ALA A 109 17.28 -1.91 -2.89
N SER A 110 16.91 -2.02 -1.63
CA SER A 110 15.62 -1.58 -1.10
C SER A 110 15.42 -0.05 -1.26
N ARG A 111 16.48 0.74 -1.01
CA ARG A 111 16.42 2.19 -1.28
C ARG A 111 16.25 2.52 -2.76
N ARG A 112 16.85 1.76 -3.67
CA ARG A 112 16.66 1.96 -5.12
C ARG A 112 15.20 1.71 -5.52
N VAL A 113 14.60 0.63 -5.02
CA VAL A 113 13.20 0.31 -5.26
C VAL A 113 12.30 1.40 -4.70
N TRP A 114 12.51 1.81 -3.45
CA TRP A 114 11.74 2.88 -2.83
C TRP A 114 11.86 4.20 -3.60
N ASN A 115 13.08 4.60 -3.98
CA ASN A 115 13.33 5.81 -4.77
C ASN A 115 12.63 5.75 -6.15
N TRP A 116 12.54 4.55 -6.74
CA TRP A 116 11.82 4.37 -7.99
C TRP A 116 10.33 4.64 -7.79
N LEU A 117 9.70 4.05 -6.78
CA LEU A 117 8.30 4.32 -6.43
C LEU A 117 8.08 5.82 -6.15
N ALA A 118 8.92 6.43 -5.33
CA ALA A 118 8.79 7.81 -4.90
C ALA A 118 8.95 8.83 -6.04
N ARG A 119 9.65 8.49 -7.13
CA ARG A 119 9.78 9.38 -8.29
C ARG A 119 8.43 9.69 -8.94
N HIS A 120 7.52 8.74 -8.94
CA HIS A 120 6.19 8.89 -9.53
C HIS A 120 5.25 9.84 -8.74
N ALA A 121 5.72 10.37 -7.63
CA ALA A 121 5.06 11.48 -6.95
C ALA A 121 5.13 12.80 -7.74
N ARG A 122 6.10 12.93 -8.66
CA ARG A 122 6.25 14.12 -9.50
C ARG A 122 5.11 14.29 -10.50
N GLU A 123 4.56 13.20 -11.02
CA GLU A 123 3.40 13.22 -11.92
C GLU A 123 2.18 13.76 -11.16
N VAL A 124 1.98 13.32 -9.92
CA VAL A 124 0.90 13.83 -9.06
C VAL A 124 1.13 15.31 -8.72
N GLU A 125 2.36 15.68 -8.37
CA GLU A 125 2.71 17.07 -8.07
C GLU A 125 2.51 17.99 -9.28
N GLY A 126 2.85 17.53 -10.48
CA GLY A 126 2.63 18.27 -11.72
C GLY A 126 1.17 18.50 -12.04
N GLU A 127 0.30 17.51 -11.80
CA GLU A 127 -1.14 17.60 -12.09
C GLU A 127 -1.92 18.36 -11.00
N TRP A 128 -1.54 18.18 -9.72
CA TRP A 128 -2.31 18.65 -8.58
C TRP A 128 -1.66 19.81 -7.81
N GLY A 129 -0.43 20.18 -8.15
CA GLY A 129 0.39 21.16 -7.42
C GLY A 129 0.97 20.63 -6.11
N THR A 130 0.65 19.41 -5.74
CA THR A 130 1.15 18.71 -4.54
C THR A 130 1.06 17.21 -4.72
N SER A 131 1.93 16.47 -4.03
CA SER A 131 1.83 15.02 -3.89
C SER A 131 1.62 14.58 -2.43
N ARG A 132 1.60 15.52 -1.47
CA ARG A 132 1.56 15.24 -0.04
C ARG A 132 0.20 14.68 0.39
N ALA A 133 0.20 13.52 1.06
CA ALA A 133 -1.02 12.86 1.53
C ALA A 133 -1.94 13.74 2.39
N PRO A 134 -1.44 14.54 3.38
CA PRO A 134 -2.31 15.36 4.22
C PRO A 134 -3.04 16.48 3.45
N GLU A 135 -2.46 16.94 2.34
CA GLU A 135 -3.12 17.96 1.51
C GLU A 135 -4.30 17.37 0.76
N PHE A 136 -4.18 16.13 0.28
CA PHE A 136 -5.30 15.38 -0.29
C PHE A 136 -6.37 15.08 0.75
N ALA A 137 -6.00 14.64 1.95
CA ALA A 137 -6.94 14.43 3.06
C ALA A 137 -7.73 15.72 3.36
N ALA A 138 -7.04 16.85 3.49
CA ALA A 138 -7.67 18.14 3.72
C ALA A 138 -8.59 18.59 2.57
N ALA A 139 -8.20 18.28 1.31
CA ALA A 139 -9.05 18.56 0.14
C ALA A 139 -10.32 17.72 0.17
N PHE A 140 -10.23 16.43 0.45
CA PHE A 140 -11.39 15.54 0.58
C PHE A 140 -12.35 16.00 1.68
N ALA A 141 -11.81 16.40 2.85
CA ALA A 141 -12.63 16.87 3.96
C ALA A 141 -13.47 18.10 3.59
N ARG A 142 -12.94 18.97 2.74
CA ARG A 142 -13.64 20.20 2.27
C ARG A 142 -14.63 19.95 1.14
N LEU A 143 -14.54 18.81 0.45
CA LEU A 143 -15.43 18.51 -0.67
C LEU A 143 -16.81 18.06 -0.20
N PRO A 144 -17.89 18.58 -0.84
CA PRO A 144 -19.22 18.02 -0.65
C PRO A 144 -19.23 16.51 -1.00
N PRO A 145 -20.02 15.68 -0.30
CA PRO A 145 -20.05 14.21 -0.51
C PRO A 145 -20.22 13.81 -1.99
N ALA A 146 -21.10 14.51 -2.72
CA ALA A 146 -21.35 14.25 -4.15
C ALA A 146 -20.12 14.46 -5.06
N ARG A 147 -19.12 15.24 -4.64
CA ARG A 147 -17.90 15.47 -5.42
C ARG A 147 -16.72 14.60 -5.01
N ARG A 148 -16.80 13.91 -3.87
CA ARG A 148 -15.73 13.02 -3.40
C ARG A 148 -15.48 11.86 -4.36
N GLY A 149 -16.55 11.25 -4.92
CA GLY A 149 -16.44 10.18 -5.91
C GLY A 149 -15.72 10.61 -7.19
N VAL A 150 -15.94 11.85 -7.65
CA VAL A 150 -15.21 12.39 -8.81
C VAL A 150 -13.72 12.54 -8.52
N MET A 151 -13.37 13.03 -7.33
CA MET A 151 -11.97 13.14 -6.92
C MET A 151 -11.31 11.77 -6.79
N GLN A 152 -12.02 10.76 -6.25
CA GLN A 152 -11.52 9.39 -6.18
C GLN A 152 -11.20 8.82 -7.57
N GLN A 153 -12.10 9.00 -8.54
CA GLN A 153 -11.85 8.57 -9.91
C GLN A 153 -10.61 9.25 -10.52
N ARG A 154 -10.41 10.53 -10.23
CA ARG A 154 -9.22 11.25 -10.71
C ARG A 154 -7.92 10.80 -10.04
N LEU A 155 -7.99 10.15 -8.89
CA LEU A 155 -6.86 9.55 -8.18
C LEU A 155 -6.67 8.07 -8.54
N GLU A 156 -7.40 7.55 -9.50
CA GLU A 156 -7.20 6.19 -9.99
C GLU A 156 -5.77 6.01 -10.50
N GLY A 157 -5.13 4.90 -10.13
CA GLY A 157 -3.71 4.65 -10.39
C GLY A 157 -2.74 5.33 -9.41
N CYS A 158 -3.23 6.13 -8.46
CA CYS A 158 -2.40 6.67 -7.40
C CYS A 158 -2.27 5.68 -6.24
N VAL A 159 -1.06 5.61 -5.67
CA VAL A 159 -0.75 4.83 -4.46
C VAL A 159 -0.05 5.72 -3.43
N LEU A 160 -0.29 5.44 -2.15
CA LEU A 160 0.40 6.12 -1.05
C LEU A 160 1.80 5.52 -0.89
N ILE A 161 2.84 6.34 -1.01
CA ILE A 161 4.23 5.97 -0.78
C ILE A 161 4.71 6.60 0.51
N LEU A 162 5.18 5.75 1.44
CA LEU A 162 5.62 6.13 2.78
C LEU A 162 7.14 5.96 2.92
N PRO A 163 7.83 6.86 3.63
CA PRO A 163 9.24 6.68 3.94
C PRO A 163 9.44 5.63 5.05
N ALA A 164 10.61 4.98 5.07
CA ALA A 164 10.93 3.99 6.11
C ALA A 164 10.94 4.60 7.51
N SER A 165 11.26 5.89 7.64
CA SER A 165 11.24 6.63 8.91
C SER A 165 9.84 6.78 9.53
N ALA A 166 8.78 6.55 8.76
CA ALA A 166 7.41 6.55 9.29
C ALA A 166 7.11 5.31 10.16
N PHE A 167 7.98 4.31 10.15
CA PHE A 167 7.77 3.05 10.88
C PHE A 167 8.91 2.79 11.85
N SER A 168 8.69 3.04 13.14
CA SER A 168 9.58 2.63 14.22
C SER A 168 9.37 1.17 14.63
N ASP A 169 8.15 0.66 14.47
CA ASP A 169 7.77 -0.73 14.76
C ASP A 169 7.60 -1.52 13.45
N LEU A 170 8.59 -2.35 13.11
CA LEU A 170 8.55 -3.19 11.91
C LEU A 170 7.47 -4.27 11.95
N THR A 171 6.94 -4.63 13.13
CA THR A 171 5.84 -5.62 13.22
C THR A 171 4.59 -5.15 12.48
N LEU A 172 4.44 -3.85 12.26
CA LEU A 172 3.37 -3.26 11.45
C LEU A 172 3.50 -3.57 9.94
N LEU A 173 4.70 -3.95 9.49
CA LEU A 173 5.00 -4.24 8.08
C LEU A 173 5.26 -5.72 7.82
N LEU A 174 5.73 -6.47 8.84
CA LEU A 174 6.17 -7.85 8.67
C LEU A 174 5.00 -8.80 8.35
N PRO A 175 5.19 -9.71 7.40
CA PRO A 175 4.29 -10.84 7.24
C PRO A 175 4.31 -11.76 8.46
N MET A 176 3.21 -12.48 8.68
CA MET A 176 3.06 -13.46 9.76
C MET A 176 4.20 -14.49 9.74
N GLY A 177 4.82 -14.72 10.92
CA GLY A 177 5.89 -15.70 11.08
C GLY A 177 7.20 -15.35 10.36
N ARG A 178 7.38 -14.11 9.88
CA ARG A 178 8.62 -13.65 9.24
C ARG A 178 9.38 -12.66 10.12
N THR A 179 10.71 -12.80 10.14
CA THR A 179 11.64 -11.75 10.60
C THR A 179 11.95 -10.80 9.47
N ALA A 180 12.58 -9.65 9.75
CA ALA A 180 12.99 -8.70 8.73
C ALA A 180 13.93 -9.35 7.68
N GLU A 181 14.89 -10.16 8.13
CA GLU A 181 15.83 -10.87 7.26
C GLU A 181 15.13 -11.89 6.37
N SER A 182 14.21 -12.70 6.94
CA SER A 182 13.50 -13.71 6.18
C SER A 182 12.47 -13.12 5.20
N ALA A 183 11.92 -11.94 5.51
CA ALA A 183 10.97 -11.25 4.64
C ALA A 183 11.63 -10.65 3.38
N VAL A 184 12.94 -10.36 3.45
CA VAL A 184 13.70 -9.77 2.32
C VAL A 184 14.68 -10.73 1.67
N HIS A 185 14.74 -11.99 2.12
CA HIS A 185 15.70 -12.97 1.63
C HIS A 185 15.53 -13.30 0.15
N THR A 186 16.64 -13.42 -0.56
CA THR A 186 16.75 -13.57 -2.01
C THR A 186 16.02 -14.77 -2.66
N PRO A 187 15.87 -15.95 -2.02
CA PRO A 187 15.17 -17.07 -2.65
C PRO A 187 13.76 -16.74 -3.12
N SER A 188 13.06 -15.85 -2.39
CA SER A 188 11.71 -15.44 -2.78
C SER A 188 11.69 -14.58 -4.06
N TRP A 189 12.76 -13.83 -4.38
CA TRP A 189 12.89 -13.12 -5.65
C TRP A 189 13.11 -14.08 -6.82
N ASN A 190 13.98 -15.07 -6.64
CA ASN A 190 14.22 -16.08 -7.68
C ASN A 190 12.97 -16.92 -7.98
N THR A 191 12.10 -17.12 -7.00
CA THR A 191 10.83 -17.80 -7.20
C THR A 191 9.87 -16.92 -8.02
N TYR A 192 9.81 -15.63 -7.74
CA TYR A 192 9.00 -14.69 -8.50
C TYR A 192 9.50 -14.51 -9.93
N THR A 193 10.81 -14.34 -10.14
CA THR A 193 11.39 -14.14 -11.48
C THR A 193 11.39 -15.40 -12.33
N ARG A 194 11.20 -16.58 -11.75
CA ARG A 194 11.08 -17.87 -12.44
C ARG A 194 9.64 -18.34 -12.59
N SER A 195 8.66 -17.65 -12.04
CA SER A 195 7.27 -18.01 -12.25
C SER A 195 6.87 -17.62 -13.68
N ASP A 196 6.19 -18.52 -14.38
CA ASP A 196 5.65 -18.27 -15.73
C ASP A 196 4.68 -17.09 -15.78
N LEU A 197 4.21 -16.62 -14.62
CA LEU A 197 3.38 -15.41 -14.46
C LEU A 197 4.10 -14.12 -14.88
N TYR A 198 5.44 -14.13 -14.91
CA TYR A 198 6.27 -13.00 -15.37
C TYR A 198 7.08 -13.34 -16.62
N ALA A 199 6.80 -14.50 -17.24
CA ALA A 199 7.28 -14.76 -18.59
C ALA A 199 6.75 -13.67 -19.49
N LYS A 200 7.66 -12.89 -20.07
CA LYS A 200 7.30 -11.83 -21.02
C LYS A 200 6.33 -12.42 -22.05
N PRO A 201 5.13 -11.86 -22.23
CA PRO A 201 4.30 -12.26 -23.35
C PRO A 201 5.13 -12.10 -24.63
N PRO A 202 5.03 -13.02 -25.61
CA PRO A 202 5.71 -12.87 -26.88
C PRO A 202 5.41 -11.50 -27.44
N CYS A 203 6.44 -10.77 -27.86
CA CYS A 203 6.28 -9.48 -28.46
C CYS A 203 5.36 -9.63 -29.69
N PRO A 204 4.24 -8.91 -29.80
CA PRO A 204 3.33 -9.05 -30.95
C PRO A 204 3.92 -8.56 -32.29
N LEU A 205 5.21 -8.19 -32.30
CA LEU A 205 5.93 -7.67 -33.46
C LEU A 205 7.09 -8.60 -33.93
N ASP A 206 7.18 -9.83 -33.40
CA ASP A 206 8.09 -10.86 -33.92
C ASP A 206 7.37 -11.78 -34.91
#